data_3fcbedd6bd49096b04ff69f595e779d6
#
_entry.id   3fcbedd6bd49096b04ff69f595e779d6
#
_cell.length_a   1.000
_cell.length_b   1.000
_cell.length_c   1.000
_cell.angle_alpha   90.00
_cell.angle_beta   90.00
_cell.angle_gamma   90.00
#
_symmetry.space_group_name_H-M   'P 1'
#
loop_
_entity.id
_entity.type
_entity.pdbx_description
1 polymer ?
#
loop_
_entity_poly.entity_id
_entity_poly.type
_entity_poly.pdbx_seq_one_letter_code
_entity_poly.pdbx_strand_id
1 'polypeptide(L)'
;MKTILVVYTNERLSVEQINNRKMQKYCFRTESEVKVGDTLKSKNYSTNMVVTDVVDADYKYYNASNGEMANTINSTKCYPIKTMVLREEDENVVYASQVKEG
;
A
#
# COMPACT_ATOMS: atom_id res chain seq x y z
N MET A 1 5.64 12.53 -3.27
CA MET A 1 4.88 11.45 -2.64
C MET A 1 5.25 10.14 -3.31
N LYS A 2 5.37 9.06 -2.55
CA LYS A 2 5.67 7.74 -3.09
C LYS A 2 4.39 6.94 -3.27
N THR A 3 4.41 5.98 -4.19
CA THR A 3 3.32 5.02 -4.39
C THR A 3 3.79 3.66 -3.88
N ILE A 4 2.98 3.01 -3.07
CA ILE A 4 3.32 1.73 -2.46
C ILE A 4 2.27 0.68 -2.74
N LEU A 5 2.70 -0.58 -2.79
CA LEU A 5 1.81 -1.74 -2.82
C LEU A 5 1.92 -2.49 -1.51
N VAL A 6 0.78 -2.88 -0.96
CA VAL A 6 0.70 -3.63 0.30
C VAL A 6 -0.21 -4.84 0.14
N VAL A 7 0.02 -5.86 0.97
CA VAL A 7 -0.92 -6.97 1.16
C VAL A 7 -1.40 -6.98 2.61
N TYR A 8 -2.64 -7.40 2.84
CA TYR A 8 -3.20 -7.53 4.18
C TYR A 8 -2.97 -8.95 4.71
N THR A 9 -2.17 -9.05 5.75
CA THR A 9 -1.90 -10.35 6.40
C THR A 9 -1.35 -10.14 7.81
N ASN A 10 -1.76 -11.01 8.73
CA ASN A 10 -1.17 -11.09 10.07
C ASN A 10 -0.11 -12.20 10.16
N GLU A 11 0.08 -12.97 9.09
CA GLU A 11 1.13 -13.97 9.03
C GLU A 11 2.50 -13.31 8.86
N ARG A 12 3.53 -13.92 9.44
CA ARG A 12 4.91 -13.47 9.25
C ARG A 12 5.46 -14.05 7.96
N LEU A 13 5.19 -13.35 6.86
CA LEU A 13 5.63 -13.74 5.53
C LEU A 13 6.70 -12.80 5.02
N SER A 14 7.70 -13.36 4.33
CA SER A 14 8.62 -12.54 3.55
C SER A 14 7.92 -12.02 2.28
N VAL A 15 8.45 -10.96 1.68
CA VAL A 15 7.93 -10.43 0.43
C VAL A 15 7.97 -11.49 -0.67
N GLU A 16 9.01 -12.33 -0.69
CA GLU A 16 9.12 -13.44 -1.63
C GLU A 16 7.98 -14.44 -1.47
N GLN A 17 7.65 -14.83 -0.22
CA GLN A 17 6.53 -15.74 0.06
C GLN A 17 5.20 -15.13 -0.37
N ILE A 18 4.99 -13.85 -0.11
CA ILE A 18 3.78 -13.12 -0.52
C ILE A 18 3.64 -13.16 -2.04
N ASN A 19 4.71 -12.86 -2.77
CA ASN A 19 4.70 -12.86 -4.22
C ASN A 19 4.48 -14.27 -4.80
N ASN A 20 5.05 -15.30 -4.18
CA ASN A 20 4.86 -16.69 -4.59
C ASN A 20 3.42 -17.17 -4.39
N ARG A 21 2.73 -16.67 -3.37
CA ARG A 21 1.31 -16.99 -3.10
C ARG A 21 0.36 -16.17 -3.98
N LYS A 22 0.85 -15.21 -4.76
CA LYS A 22 0.05 -14.32 -5.60
C LYS A 22 -1.09 -13.63 -4.81
N MET A 23 -0.76 -13.15 -3.62
CA MET A 23 -1.71 -12.43 -2.77
C MET A 23 -2.11 -11.11 -3.42
N GLN A 24 -3.36 -10.71 -3.23
CA GLN A 24 -3.86 -9.46 -3.77
C GLN A 24 -3.14 -8.26 -3.16
N LYS A 25 -2.66 -7.36 -4.02
CA LYS A 25 -2.01 -6.13 -3.61
C LYS A 25 -2.97 -4.95 -3.69
N TYR A 26 -2.80 -4.04 -2.75
CA TYR A 26 -3.53 -2.77 -2.68
C TYR A 26 -2.54 -1.63 -2.81
N CYS A 27 -2.95 -0.58 -3.51
CA CYS A 27 -2.08 0.54 -3.86
C CYS A 27 -2.45 1.79 -3.04
N PHE A 28 -1.43 2.44 -2.47
CA PHE A 28 -1.58 3.68 -1.71
C PHE A 28 -0.49 4.66 -2.06
N ARG A 29 -0.75 5.94 -1.79
CA ARG A 29 0.23 7.02 -1.87
C ARG A 29 0.59 7.45 -0.46
N THR A 30 1.86 7.75 -0.21
CA THR A 30 2.30 8.24 1.10
C THR A 30 3.51 9.17 0.97
N GLU A 31 3.59 10.16 1.86
CA GLU A 31 4.76 11.02 2.01
C GLU A 31 5.80 10.41 2.95
N SER A 32 5.40 9.42 3.73
CA SER A 32 6.27 8.81 4.73
C SER A 32 7.33 7.90 4.11
N GLU A 33 8.46 7.77 4.78
CA GLU A 33 9.50 6.83 4.39
C GLU A 33 9.06 5.42 4.76
N VAL A 34 8.89 4.58 3.75
CA VAL A 34 8.59 3.16 3.92
C VAL A 34 9.55 2.34 3.06
N LYS A 35 9.79 1.11 3.49
CA LYS A 35 10.67 0.17 2.79
C LYS A 35 9.91 -1.10 2.50
N VAL A 36 10.30 -1.77 1.44
CA VAL A 36 9.81 -3.12 1.13
C VAL A 36 10.07 -4.03 2.32
N GLY A 37 9.04 -4.73 2.77
CA GLY A 37 9.09 -5.61 3.93
C GLY A 37 8.58 -4.96 5.23
N ASP A 38 8.34 -3.66 5.24
CA ASP A 38 7.77 -2.99 6.42
C ASP A 38 6.37 -3.51 6.72
N THR A 39 6.06 -3.66 8.00
CA THR A 39 4.74 -4.01 8.48
C THR A 39 4.05 -2.77 9.01
N LEU A 40 2.87 -2.47 8.47
CA LEU A 40 2.06 -1.33 8.86
C LEU A 40 0.81 -1.82 9.56
N LYS A 41 0.42 -1.14 10.64
CA LYS A 41 -0.84 -1.44 11.34
C LYS A 41 -1.90 -0.41 10.98
N SER A 42 -3.09 -0.88 10.67
CA SER A 42 -4.23 -0.01 10.44
C SER A 42 -4.96 0.28 11.74
N LYS A 43 -5.38 1.53 11.94
CA LYS A 43 -6.26 1.88 13.08
C LYS A 43 -7.66 1.32 12.92
N ASN A 44 -8.10 1.09 11.69
CA ASN A 44 -9.48 0.73 11.38
C ASN A 44 -9.68 -0.78 11.17
N TYR A 45 -8.59 -1.52 10.98
CA TYR A 45 -8.64 -2.95 10.69
C TYR A 45 -7.67 -3.70 11.59
N SER A 46 -8.06 -4.91 11.99
CA SER A 46 -7.21 -5.78 12.82
C SER A 46 -6.10 -6.46 12.01
N THR A 47 -6.19 -6.43 10.68
CA THR A 47 -5.21 -7.06 9.81
C THR A 47 -4.09 -6.08 9.47
N ASN A 48 -2.85 -6.50 9.69
CA ASN A 48 -1.67 -5.72 9.33
C ASN A 48 -1.48 -5.67 7.81
N MET A 49 -0.67 -4.73 7.36
CA MET A 49 -0.27 -4.59 5.97
C MET A 49 1.24 -4.80 5.85
N VAL A 50 1.67 -5.53 4.83
CA VAL A 50 3.08 -5.70 4.51
C VAL A 50 3.38 -4.98 3.20
N VAL A 51 4.38 -4.10 3.20
CA VAL A 51 4.79 -3.36 2.00
C VAL A 51 5.56 -4.30 1.08
N THR A 52 5.06 -4.50 -0.12
CA THR A 52 5.70 -5.37 -1.11
C THR A 52 6.46 -4.61 -2.18
N ASP A 53 6.05 -3.38 -2.48
CA ASP A 53 6.67 -2.54 -3.49
C ASP A 53 6.64 -1.08 -3.06
N VAL A 54 7.71 -0.37 -3.37
CA VAL A 54 7.81 1.08 -3.17
C VAL A 54 8.30 1.71 -4.47
N VAL A 55 7.50 2.62 -5.02
CA VAL A 55 7.82 3.33 -6.26
C VAL A 55 8.01 4.81 -5.92
N ASP A 56 9.17 5.36 -6.25
CA ASP A 56 9.49 6.77 -6.00
C ASP A 56 8.89 7.66 -7.10
N ALA A 57 7.56 7.61 -7.19
CA ALA A 57 6.78 8.41 -8.12
C ALA A 57 5.36 8.54 -7.60
N ASP A 58 4.71 9.62 -7.96
CA ASP A 58 3.34 9.92 -7.54
C ASP A 58 2.36 9.57 -8.67
N TYR A 59 1.57 8.52 -8.46
CA TYR A 59 0.54 8.08 -9.40
C TYR A 59 -0.85 8.31 -8.83
N LYS A 60 -1.82 8.60 -9.70
CA LYS A 60 -3.20 8.89 -9.30
C LYS A 60 -4.12 7.67 -9.37
N TYR A 61 -3.81 6.71 -10.24
CA TYR A 61 -4.67 5.56 -10.51
C TYR A 61 -3.90 4.25 -10.51
N TYR A 62 -4.56 3.20 -10.08
CA TYR A 62 -4.03 1.84 -10.07
C TYR A 62 -4.98 0.91 -10.80
N ASN A 63 -4.46 0.15 -11.76
CA ASN A 63 -5.21 -0.86 -12.47
C ASN A 63 -5.00 -2.22 -11.78
N ALA A 64 -6.02 -2.69 -11.05
CA ALA A 64 -5.92 -3.92 -10.29
C ALA A 64 -5.85 -5.17 -11.18
N SER A 65 -6.25 -5.08 -12.45
CA SER A 65 -6.26 -6.24 -13.36
C SER A 65 -4.86 -6.57 -13.90
N ASN A 66 -3.98 -5.57 -14.03
CA ASN A 66 -2.63 -5.77 -14.56
C ASN A 66 -1.51 -5.27 -13.64
N GLY A 67 -1.86 -4.66 -12.49
CA GLY A 67 -0.89 -4.15 -11.53
C GLY A 67 -0.18 -2.88 -11.96
N GLU A 68 -0.68 -2.15 -12.96
CA GLU A 68 -0.05 -0.93 -13.45
C GLU A 68 -0.56 0.31 -12.74
N MET A 69 0.34 1.27 -12.54
CA MET A 69 0.05 2.59 -12.01
C MET A 69 0.02 3.60 -13.15
N ALA A 70 -0.91 4.56 -13.10
CA ALA A 70 -1.04 5.57 -14.14
C ALA A 70 -1.55 6.89 -13.58
N ASN A 71 -1.37 7.98 -14.36
CA ASN A 71 -1.89 9.30 -14.01
C ASN A 71 -3.18 9.63 -14.75
N THR A 72 -3.59 8.78 -15.66
CA THR A 72 -4.84 8.94 -16.43
C THR A 72 -5.64 7.64 -16.41
N ILE A 73 -6.96 7.77 -16.45
CA ILE A 73 -7.86 6.61 -16.55
C ILE A 73 -7.85 6.14 -18.01
N ASN A 74 -7.40 4.90 -18.22
CA ASN A 74 -7.36 4.26 -19.53
C ASN A 74 -8.18 2.98 -19.59
N SER A 75 -8.90 2.64 -18.52
CA SER A 75 -9.67 1.42 -18.40
C SER A 75 -10.68 1.55 -17.25
N THR A 76 -11.79 0.82 -17.34
CA THR A 76 -12.76 0.72 -16.24
C THR A 76 -12.21 0.00 -15.02
N LYS A 77 -11.03 -0.62 -15.12
CA LYS A 77 -10.35 -1.32 -14.03
C LYS A 77 -9.40 -0.41 -13.23
N CYS A 78 -9.30 0.87 -13.59
CA CYS A 78 -8.49 1.84 -12.87
C CYS A 78 -9.27 2.42 -11.69
N TYR A 79 -8.64 2.40 -10.52
CA TYR A 79 -9.20 2.95 -9.28
C TYR A 79 -8.32 4.08 -8.77
N PRO A 80 -8.92 5.14 -8.18
CA PRO A 80 -8.13 6.18 -7.53
C PRO A 80 -7.25 5.62 -6.42
N ILE A 81 -5.99 6.06 -6.38
CA ILE A 81 -5.06 5.68 -5.33
C ILE A 81 -5.30 6.57 -4.11
N LYS A 82 -5.59 5.97 -2.97
CA LYS A 82 -5.83 6.69 -1.72
C LYS A 82 -4.52 7.06 -1.05
N THR A 83 -4.51 8.21 -0.39
CA THR A 83 -3.37 8.64 0.41
C THR A 83 -3.41 7.98 1.79
N MET A 84 -2.27 7.45 2.20
CA MET A 84 -2.09 6.83 3.50
C MET A 84 -1.17 7.70 4.35
N VAL A 85 -1.62 8.06 5.54
CA VAL A 85 -0.83 8.78 6.52
C VAL A 85 -0.30 7.79 7.55
N LEU A 86 1.02 7.74 7.68
CA LEU A 86 1.69 6.87 8.65
C LEU A 86 2.09 7.70 9.87
N ARG A 87 1.74 7.21 11.06
CA ARG A 87 2.05 7.88 12.31
C ARG A 87 2.72 6.88 13.25
N GLU A 88 3.83 7.27 13.83
CA GLU A 88 4.41 6.57 14.97
C GLU A 88 3.68 7.03 16.23
N GLU A 89 2.94 6.12 16.85
CA GLU A 89 2.30 6.37 18.14
C GLU A 89 3.04 5.68 19.27
N ASP A 90 3.74 4.58 18.97
CA ASP A 90 4.59 3.84 19.89
C ASP A 90 5.92 3.48 19.22
N GLU A 91 6.95 3.22 20.00
CA GLU A 91 8.34 3.05 19.52
C GLU A 91 8.54 2.02 18.39
N ASN A 92 7.59 1.10 18.18
CA ASN A 92 7.74 0.02 17.19
C ASN A 92 6.49 -0.22 16.35
N VAL A 93 5.53 0.69 16.41
CA VAL A 93 4.25 0.47 15.72
C VAL A 93 3.96 1.66 14.80
N VAL A 94 3.86 1.38 13.51
CA VAL A 94 3.47 2.38 12.52
C VAL A 94 1.99 2.21 12.22
N TYR A 95 1.20 3.24 12.50
CA TYR A 95 -0.22 3.24 12.22
C TYR A 95 -0.50 3.92 10.89
N ALA A 96 -1.32 3.27 10.09
CA ALA A 96 -1.76 3.80 8.81
C ALA A 96 -3.21 4.27 8.91
N SER A 97 -3.48 5.48 8.41
CA SER A 97 -4.83 6.00 8.25
C SER A 97 -5.05 6.37 6.80
N GLN A 98 -6.22 6.07 6.27
CA GLN A 98 -6.60 6.48 4.92
C GLN A 98 -7.20 7.88 4.95
N VAL A 99 -6.69 8.74 4.09
CA VAL A 99 -7.26 10.06 3.85
C VAL A 99 -7.96 10.03 2.50
N LYS A 100 -9.26 10.36 2.49
CA LYS A 100 -10.00 10.51 1.24
C LYS A 100 -9.59 11.81 0.58
N GLU A 101 -9.05 11.72 -0.61
CA GLU A 101 -8.87 12.87 -1.46
C GLU A 101 -10.22 13.20 -2.10
N GLY A 102 -10.77 14.31 -1.67
CA GLY A 102 -12.03 14.84 -2.23
C GLY A 102 -11.79 15.65 -3.47
#